data_899a0b508a575a78c5db39ca216308bc
#
_entry.id   899a0b508a575a78c5db39ca216308bc
#
_cell.length_a   1.000
_cell.length_b   1.000
_cell.length_c   1.000
_cell.angle_alpha   90.00
_cell.angle_beta   90.00
_cell.angle_gamma   90.00
#
_symmetry.space_group_name_H-M   'P 1'
#
loop_
_entity.id
_entity.type
_entity.pdbx_description
1 polymer ?
#
loop_
_entity_poly.entity_id
_entity_poly.type
_entity_poly.pdbx_seq_one_letter_code
_entity_poly.pdbx_strand_id
1 'polypeptide(L)'
;MKILKLIPCLLLLISTHIFAQDQAHITINLHDQVGDMYPVWAWFGHDEPNYTYMKDGRKLLTELSALSPVPVRMRVHNLLTSGDGTAALKWGSTNAYTEDASGNPVYNWHLVDSIFDTYIKLGMKPYAQIGFMPEALSTHPKPYRHYWKPGDNYDDVYTGWAYPPKDYNKWEELVYQWVKHCVQRYGQVEVESWYWEVWNEPNIGYWKGTMQEFFKLYDYAAHGVKRALPTAHVGGPEVAGGSSPGGMKFLNAFIKHCTADTNYATGKIGSPIGVISFHAKGQPTLVNGKVRMNMGPQIRDIREGFKIVASYPETKNTPIVIGESDPEGCAACGMATNPSNAYRNGTMYSSYTAASIAREYQLADSLGVNFMGSVSWSFEFENQPWFYGFRDLATNGVDKPVLNVFRMLGMMKGKRLKVTGDQMYPLKTIADSSIRGRNTDIGALASVDKKEMTVLLWNYHDDDLHDKGKTVEVRIEHLPPTFVKLTQYRIDDEHSNAYEVWKKMGSPQNPTAAQIKELEKSGQLQKFGKPVTLIAKSGLSGAMVTLPRQGVAFLKFSW
;
A
#
# COMPACT_ATOMS: atom_id res chain seq x y z
N MET A 1 -85.02 -37.61 -13.95
CA MET A 1 -84.13 -36.93 -12.99
C MET A 1 -82.68 -37.18 -13.44
N LYS A 2 -82.03 -36.18 -14.11
CA LYS A 2 -80.64 -36.31 -14.56
C LYS A 2 -79.82 -35.44 -13.56
N ILE A 3 -78.92 -36.11 -12.87
CA ILE A 3 -78.00 -35.45 -11.91
C ILE A 3 -76.79 -34.93 -12.69
N LEU A 4 -76.65 -33.58 -12.70
CA LEU A 4 -75.50 -32.88 -13.28
C LEU A 4 -74.36 -32.89 -12.28
N LYS A 5 -73.23 -33.59 -12.63
CA LYS A 5 -72.02 -33.53 -11.82
C LYS A 5 -71.22 -32.30 -12.21
N LEU A 6 -71.11 -31.33 -11.30
CA LEU A 6 -70.14 -30.25 -11.38
C LEU A 6 -68.75 -30.78 -11.02
N ILE A 7 -67.80 -30.59 -11.94
CA ILE A 7 -66.34 -30.76 -11.68
C ILE A 7 -65.74 -29.42 -11.30
N PRO A 8 -65.13 -29.23 -10.12
CA PRO A 8 -64.43 -28.00 -9.81
C PRO A 8 -63.08 -27.98 -10.53
N CYS A 9 -62.90 -27.00 -11.43
CA CYS A 9 -61.62 -26.70 -12.06
C CYS A 9 -60.71 -26.05 -11.00
N LEU A 10 -59.72 -26.78 -10.49
CA LEU A 10 -58.70 -26.29 -9.58
C LEU A 10 -57.65 -25.55 -10.42
N LEU A 11 -57.72 -24.20 -10.48
CA LEU A 11 -56.68 -23.35 -11.04
C LEU A 11 -55.46 -23.40 -10.13
N LEU A 12 -54.43 -24.18 -10.51
CA LEU A 12 -53.10 -24.10 -9.94
C LEU A 12 -52.46 -22.77 -10.38
N LEU A 13 -52.46 -21.76 -9.50
CA LEU A 13 -51.61 -20.58 -9.61
C LEU A 13 -50.16 -21.01 -9.36
N ILE A 14 -49.43 -21.33 -10.43
CA ILE A 14 -47.98 -21.46 -10.36
C ILE A 14 -47.43 -20.04 -10.19
N SER A 15 -47.15 -19.64 -8.96
CA SER A 15 -46.34 -18.47 -8.65
C SER A 15 -44.91 -18.78 -9.11
N THR A 16 -44.56 -18.35 -10.32
CA THR A 16 -43.18 -18.24 -10.74
C THR A 16 -42.53 -17.14 -9.86
N HIS A 17 -41.90 -17.56 -8.76
CA HIS A 17 -40.91 -16.71 -8.11
C HIS A 17 -39.77 -16.55 -9.13
N ILE A 18 -39.84 -15.49 -9.93
CA ILE A 18 -38.68 -14.96 -10.61
C ILE A 18 -37.78 -14.52 -9.45
N PHE A 19 -36.78 -15.33 -9.12
CA PHE A 19 -35.66 -14.86 -8.34
C PHE A 19 -35.05 -13.72 -9.17
N ALA A 20 -35.40 -12.48 -8.86
CA ALA A 20 -34.66 -11.34 -9.33
C ALA A 20 -33.21 -11.63 -8.93
N GLN A 21 -32.36 -11.88 -9.90
CA GLN A 21 -30.94 -12.05 -9.67
C GLN A 21 -30.50 -10.78 -8.94
N ASP A 22 -29.96 -10.92 -7.74
CA ASP A 22 -29.58 -9.81 -6.86
C ASP A 22 -28.50 -8.97 -7.57
N GLN A 23 -28.98 -8.01 -8.38
CA GLN A 23 -28.18 -7.14 -9.25
C GLN A 23 -27.75 -5.91 -8.45
N ALA A 24 -26.47 -5.55 -8.55
CA ALA A 24 -25.95 -4.32 -8.01
C ALA A 24 -25.93 -3.21 -9.06
N HIS A 25 -26.07 -1.97 -8.63
CA HIS A 25 -26.05 -0.81 -9.52
C HIS A 25 -24.95 0.16 -9.08
N ILE A 26 -24.13 0.57 -10.05
CA ILE A 26 -23.13 1.64 -9.91
C ILE A 26 -23.49 2.73 -10.90
N THR A 27 -23.63 3.96 -10.42
CA THR A 27 -23.90 5.13 -11.25
C THR A 27 -22.74 6.12 -11.18
N ILE A 28 -22.30 6.59 -12.34
CA ILE A 28 -21.19 7.53 -12.52
C ILE A 28 -21.70 8.66 -13.43
N ASN A 29 -21.60 9.90 -12.95
CA ASN A 29 -21.95 11.09 -13.72
C ASN A 29 -20.66 11.79 -14.17
N LEU A 30 -20.46 11.96 -15.47
CA LEU A 30 -19.25 12.60 -16.04
C LEU A 30 -19.07 14.06 -15.61
N HIS A 31 -20.12 14.74 -15.18
CA HIS A 31 -20.07 16.13 -14.73
C HIS A 31 -19.73 16.26 -13.23
N ASP A 32 -19.84 15.19 -12.45
CA ASP A 32 -19.61 15.21 -10.99
C ASP A 32 -18.16 14.88 -10.64
N GLN A 33 -17.25 15.84 -10.92
CA GLN A 33 -15.84 15.72 -10.57
C GLN A 33 -15.63 16.01 -9.08
N VAL A 34 -14.85 15.15 -8.38
CA VAL A 34 -14.60 15.26 -6.95
C VAL A 34 -13.15 15.61 -6.60
N GLY A 35 -12.24 15.61 -7.58
CA GLY A 35 -10.83 15.95 -7.37
C GLY A 35 -9.93 15.42 -8.49
N ASP A 36 -8.64 15.63 -8.35
CA ASP A 36 -7.66 15.07 -9.27
C ASP A 36 -7.47 13.56 -9.02
N MET A 37 -7.22 12.80 -10.09
CA MET A 37 -6.78 11.41 -10.00
C MET A 37 -5.27 11.38 -9.74
N TYR A 38 -4.83 12.03 -8.64
CA TYR A 38 -3.43 11.98 -8.25
C TYR A 38 -3.08 10.56 -7.78
N PRO A 39 -2.01 9.93 -8.29
CA PRO A 39 -1.71 8.54 -7.99
C PRO A 39 -1.08 8.37 -6.60
N VAL A 40 -1.88 8.53 -5.54
CA VAL A 40 -1.44 8.35 -4.13
C VAL A 40 -0.87 6.95 -3.87
N TRP A 41 -1.23 5.98 -4.68
CA TRP A 41 -0.77 4.59 -4.63
C TRP A 41 0.64 4.37 -5.22
N ALA A 42 1.22 5.37 -5.91
CA ALA A 42 2.55 5.24 -6.56
C ALA A 42 3.71 5.29 -5.54
N TRP A 43 3.50 4.69 -4.37
CA TRP A 43 4.44 4.59 -3.27
C TRP A 43 4.53 3.13 -2.83
N PHE A 44 5.75 2.61 -2.76
CA PHE A 44 6.01 1.22 -2.34
C PHE A 44 7.13 1.19 -1.32
N GLY A 45 7.15 0.14 -0.50
CA GLY A 45 8.17 0.00 0.50
C GLY A 45 8.43 -1.45 0.92
N HIS A 46 9.58 -1.67 1.58
CA HIS A 46 10.00 -2.96 2.08
C HIS A 46 11.05 -2.86 3.19
N ASP A 47 11.13 -3.90 4.02
CA ASP A 47 12.09 -3.98 5.14
C ASP A 47 13.53 -4.26 4.66
N GLU A 48 13.68 -4.95 3.52
CA GLU A 48 14.88 -5.68 3.12
C GLU A 48 15.64 -4.91 2.04
N PRO A 49 16.56 -3.98 2.40
CA PRO A 49 17.20 -3.08 1.44
C PRO A 49 18.06 -3.84 0.40
N ASN A 50 18.57 -5.01 0.78
CA ASN A 50 19.50 -5.76 -0.03
C ASN A 50 18.85 -6.53 -1.19
N TYR A 51 17.51 -6.69 -1.20
CA TYR A 51 16.78 -7.21 -2.37
C TYR A 51 16.68 -6.19 -3.51
N THR A 52 16.84 -4.89 -3.24
CA THR A 52 16.69 -3.81 -4.24
C THR A 52 17.56 -4.04 -5.49
N TYR A 53 18.80 -4.50 -5.32
CA TYR A 53 19.75 -4.71 -6.41
C TYR A 53 19.87 -6.17 -6.86
N MET A 54 19.08 -7.09 -6.30
CA MET A 54 19.01 -8.48 -6.74
C MET A 54 18.23 -8.62 -8.05
N LYS A 55 18.29 -9.76 -8.69
CA LYS A 55 17.73 -9.99 -10.04
C LYS A 55 16.24 -9.72 -10.11
N ASP A 56 15.48 -10.40 -9.25
CA ASP A 56 14.01 -10.34 -9.28
C ASP A 56 13.50 -9.04 -8.65
N GLY A 57 14.20 -8.51 -7.63
CA GLY A 57 13.96 -7.18 -7.10
C GLY A 57 14.09 -6.08 -8.16
N ARG A 58 15.13 -6.09 -9.00
CA ARG A 58 15.25 -5.16 -10.14
C ARG A 58 14.17 -5.35 -11.20
N LYS A 59 13.74 -6.60 -11.44
CA LYS A 59 12.62 -6.88 -12.35
C LYS A 59 11.35 -6.21 -11.84
N LEU A 60 11.00 -6.44 -10.57
CA LEU A 60 9.82 -5.84 -9.96
C LEU A 60 9.87 -4.30 -9.97
N LEU A 61 11.00 -3.69 -9.60
CA LEU A 61 11.18 -2.23 -9.67
C LEU A 61 10.98 -1.68 -11.09
N THR A 62 11.48 -2.39 -12.10
CA THR A 62 11.27 -2.02 -13.51
C THR A 62 9.78 -2.05 -13.87
N GLU A 63 9.04 -3.04 -13.42
CA GLU A 63 7.60 -3.15 -13.63
C GLU A 63 6.82 -2.06 -12.88
N LEU A 64 7.18 -1.76 -11.62
CA LEU A 64 6.58 -0.68 -10.83
C LEU A 64 6.81 0.70 -11.47
N SER A 65 8.01 0.95 -11.99
CA SER A 65 8.29 2.19 -12.73
C SER A 65 7.44 2.28 -14.00
N ALA A 66 7.35 1.19 -14.77
CA ALA A 66 6.64 1.17 -16.04
C ALA A 66 5.12 1.33 -15.91
N LEU A 67 4.52 0.86 -14.81
CA LEU A 67 3.06 0.93 -14.60
C LEU A 67 2.59 2.30 -14.12
N SER A 68 3.47 3.13 -13.56
CA SER A 68 3.08 4.40 -12.94
C SER A 68 3.18 5.58 -13.91
N PRO A 69 2.16 6.48 -13.95
CA PRO A 69 2.22 7.70 -14.75
C PRO A 69 3.09 8.81 -14.12
N VAL A 70 3.58 8.60 -12.90
CA VAL A 70 4.46 9.52 -12.15
C VAL A 70 5.65 8.74 -11.60
N PRO A 71 6.76 9.41 -11.22
CA PRO A 71 7.85 8.74 -10.53
C PRO A 71 7.36 8.01 -9.27
N VAL A 72 7.60 6.69 -9.21
CA VAL A 72 7.30 5.87 -8.03
C VAL A 72 8.23 6.27 -6.90
N ARG A 73 7.71 6.34 -5.67
CA ARG A 73 8.53 6.59 -4.48
C ARG A 73 8.76 5.28 -3.74
N MET A 74 10.03 5.06 -3.38
CA MET A 74 10.46 3.83 -2.70
C MET A 74 10.91 4.13 -1.28
N ARG A 75 10.21 3.54 -0.32
CA ARG A 75 10.55 3.54 1.10
C ARG A 75 11.24 2.24 1.47
N VAL A 76 12.39 2.30 2.11
CA VAL A 76 13.10 1.09 2.54
C VAL A 76 13.75 1.29 3.90
N HIS A 77 13.68 0.26 4.74
CA HIS A 77 14.31 0.25 6.06
C HIS A 77 15.80 -0.07 5.99
N ASN A 78 16.45 0.05 7.14
CA ASN A 78 17.82 -0.42 7.38
C ASN A 78 18.92 0.29 6.55
N LEU A 79 18.68 1.52 6.09
CA LEU A 79 19.66 2.27 5.30
C LEU A 79 20.91 2.70 6.09
N LEU A 80 20.85 2.68 7.44
CA LEU A 80 21.98 2.98 8.31
C LEU A 80 22.37 1.82 9.24
N THR A 81 21.65 0.70 9.15
CA THR A 81 21.88 -0.47 10.00
C THR A 81 23.23 -1.12 9.68
N SER A 82 24.04 -1.41 10.72
CA SER A 82 25.33 -2.11 10.57
C SER A 82 25.12 -3.57 10.20
N GLY A 83 26.00 -4.09 9.34
CA GLY A 83 26.00 -5.49 8.88
C GLY A 83 26.81 -5.66 7.60
N ASP A 84 26.69 -6.79 6.95
CA ASP A 84 27.51 -7.17 5.79
C ASP A 84 26.83 -6.98 4.42
N GLY A 85 25.59 -6.50 4.40
CA GLY A 85 24.82 -6.34 3.16
C GLY A 85 24.23 -7.64 2.61
N THR A 86 24.29 -8.72 3.34
CA THR A 86 23.64 -9.98 2.95
C THR A 86 22.12 -9.81 3.00
N ALA A 87 21.45 -10.22 1.92
CA ALA A 87 19.99 -10.21 1.86
C ALA A 87 19.40 -11.15 2.90
N ALA A 88 18.49 -10.64 3.72
CA ALA A 88 17.80 -11.39 4.76
C ALA A 88 16.31 -11.42 4.48
N LEU A 89 15.60 -12.43 4.96
CA LEU A 89 14.14 -12.54 4.80
C LEU A 89 13.41 -11.36 5.45
N LYS A 90 13.94 -10.85 6.56
CA LYS A 90 13.47 -9.62 7.18
C LYS A 90 14.66 -8.84 7.71
N TRP A 91 14.59 -7.52 7.48
CA TRP A 91 15.64 -6.54 7.68
C TRP A 91 16.83 -6.75 6.73
N GLY A 92 17.94 -6.16 7.02
CA GLY A 92 19.14 -6.14 6.20
C GLY A 92 20.10 -5.10 6.74
N SER A 93 21.05 -4.68 5.93
CA SER A 93 22.09 -3.76 6.38
C SER A 93 22.80 -3.06 5.23
N THR A 94 23.42 -1.92 5.53
CA THR A 94 24.26 -1.19 4.58
C THR A 94 25.65 -0.90 5.12
N ASN A 95 25.82 -0.94 6.45
CA ASN A 95 27.07 -0.61 7.14
C ASN A 95 27.62 0.79 6.80
N ALA A 96 26.70 1.76 6.64
CA ALA A 96 27.04 3.12 6.21
C ALA A 96 27.93 3.89 7.20
N TYR A 97 27.98 3.50 8.48
CA TYR A 97 28.71 4.15 9.54
C TYR A 97 29.45 3.14 10.42
N THR A 98 30.73 3.42 10.64
CA THR A 98 31.57 2.79 11.66
C THR A 98 32.43 3.84 12.37
N GLU A 99 33.19 3.43 13.39
CA GLU A 99 34.20 4.28 14.04
C GLU A 99 35.58 3.62 13.95
N ASP A 100 36.63 4.40 13.76
CA ASP A 100 38.01 3.93 13.84
C ASP A 100 38.44 3.64 15.29
N ALA A 101 39.67 3.18 15.49
CA ALA A 101 40.21 2.85 16.81
C ALA A 101 40.28 4.09 17.76
N SER A 102 40.24 5.30 17.20
CA SER A 102 40.23 6.57 17.95
C SER A 102 38.81 7.10 18.17
N GLY A 103 37.79 6.38 17.69
CA GLY A 103 36.39 6.78 17.79
C GLY A 103 35.96 7.83 16.77
N ASN A 104 36.74 8.06 15.71
CA ASN A 104 36.34 8.96 14.64
C ASN A 104 35.38 8.28 13.68
N PRO A 105 34.37 9.03 13.15
CA PRO A 105 33.43 8.51 12.15
C PRO A 105 34.12 8.03 10.86
N VAL A 106 33.72 6.87 10.38
CA VAL A 106 34.09 6.33 9.06
C VAL A 106 32.82 6.04 8.29
N TYR A 107 32.65 6.68 7.13
CA TYR A 107 31.46 6.56 6.28
C TYR A 107 31.74 5.64 5.10
N ASN A 108 30.81 4.74 4.82
CA ASN A 108 30.82 3.85 3.65
C ASN A 108 29.45 3.83 2.97
N TRP A 109 29.32 4.54 1.88
CA TRP A 109 28.05 4.68 1.15
C TRP A 109 27.80 3.61 0.08
N HIS A 110 28.73 2.66 -0.11
CA HIS A 110 28.69 1.72 -1.24
C HIS A 110 27.36 0.98 -1.39
N LEU A 111 26.81 0.42 -0.32
CA LEU A 111 25.55 -0.32 -0.36
C LEU A 111 24.34 0.63 -0.49
N VAL A 112 24.35 1.75 0.21
CA VAL A 112 23.30 2.79 0.07
C VAL A 112 23.28 3.31 -1.36
N ASP A 113 24.43 3.58 -1.96
CA ASP A 113 24.54 3.99 -3.36
C ASP A 113 23.98 2.94 -4.31
N SER A 114 24.27 1.66 -4.07
CA SER A 114 23.74 0.57 -4.90
C SER A 114 22.20 0.50 -4.88
N ILE A 115 21.59 0.81 -3.73
CA ILE A 115 20.14 0.89 -3.56
C ILE A 115 19.59 2.10 -4.31
N PHE A 116 20.13 3.30 -4.04
CA PHE A 116 19.61 4.53 -4.64
C PHE A 116 19.92 4.65 -6.12
N ASP A 117 21.09 4.19 -6.59
CA ASP A 117 21.40 4.09 -8.01
C ASP A 117 20.37 3.25 -8.77
N THR A 118 19.89 2.16 -8.14
CA THR A 118 18.86 1.30 -8.75
C THR A 118 17.54 2.08 -8.91
N TYR A 119 17.12 2.83 -7.89
CA TYR A 119 15.91 3.66 -7.99
C TYR A 119 16.06 4.77 -9.05
N ILE A 120 17.15 5.54 -8.98
CA ILE A 120 17.36 6.69 -9.86
C ILE A 120 17.47 6.26 -11.34
N LYS A 121 18.16 5.14 -11.64
CA LYS A 121 18.23 4.58 -13.00
C LYS A 121 16.86 4.24 -13.58
N LEU A 122 15.89 3.91 -12.74
CA LEU A 122 14.51 3.60 -13.12
C LEU A 122 13.58 4.83 -13.07
N GLY A 123 14.10 6.03 -12.81
CA GLY A 123 13.31 7.25 -12.66
C GLY A 123 12.44 7.30 -11.40
N MET A 124 12.71 6.43 -10.44
CA MET A 124 12.05 6.42 -9.13
C MET A 124 12.67 7.43 -8.18
N LYS A 125 11.99 7.73 -7.09
CA LYS A 125 12.42 8.68 -6.07
C LYS A 125 12.52 8.00 -4.70
N PRO A 126 13.63 8.14 -3.98
CA PRO A 126 13.70 7.71 -2.58
C PRO A 126 12.68 8.44 -1.68
N TYR A 127 12.02 7.68 -0.83
CA TYR A 127 11.46 8.11 0.43
C TYR A 127 12.40 7.56 1.50
N ALA A 128 13.46 8.32 1.78
CA ALA A 128 14.64 7.85 2.48
C ALA A 128 14.41 7.79 3.99
N GLN A 129 14.35 6.60 4.56
CA GLN A 129 14.24 6.41 5.99
C GLN A 129 15.61 6.62 6.67
N ILE A 130 15.69 7.60 7.58
CA ILE A 130 16.86 7.85 8.42
C ILE A 130 16.82 6.90 9.62
N GLY A 131 17.44 5.74 9.46
CA GLY A 131 17.43 4.64 10.42
C GLY A 131 17.98 3.33 9.81
N PHE A 132 18.23 2.33 10.63
CA PHE A 132 18.16 2.38 12.09
C PHE A 132 19.53 2.75 12.67
N MET A 133 19.67 2.69 14.04
CA MET A 133 20.88 3.12 14.71
C MET A 133 22.08 2.23 14.35
N PRO A 134 23.19 2.75 13.81
CA PRO A 134 24.42 1.98 13.61
C PRO A 134 24.97 1.41 14.91
N GLU A 135 25.57 0.21 14.87
CA GLU A 135 26.11 -0.47 16.04
C GLU A 135 27.09 0.43 16.83
N ALA A 136 28.04 1.05 16.13
CA ALA A 136 29.05 1.92 16.74
C ALA A 136 28.48 3.17 17.43
N LEU A 137 27.27 3.60 17.04
CA LEU A 137 26.63 4.81 17.60
C LEU A 137 25.56 4.46 18.65
N SER A 138 25.12 3.21 18.75
CA SER A 138 24.09 2.77 19.69
C SER A 138 24.53 2.89 21.15
N THR A 139 23.61 3.28 22.06
CA THR A 139 23.80 3.16 23.51
C THR A 139 23.89 1.72 23.99
N HIS A 140 23.38 0.77 23.20
CA HIS A 140 23.37 -0.67 23.48
C HIS A 140 23.92 -1.44 22.27
N PRO A 141 25.22 -1.34 21.96
CA PRO A 141 25.77 -1.92 20.76
C PRO A 141 25.69 -3.46 20.71
N LYS A 142 25.46 -4.12 21.85
CA LYS A 142 25.38 -5.57 21.93
C LYS A 142 24.22 -6.02 22.81
N PRO A 143 23.43 -7.08 22.40
CA PRO A 143 23.55 -7.73 21.10
C PRO A 143 23.16 -6.79 19.95
N TYR A 144 23.74 -7.00 18.76
CA TYR A 144 23.34 -6.31 17.53
C TYR A 144 23.09 -7.33 16.42
N ARG A 145 21.87 -7.32 15.83
CA ARG A 145 21.47 -8.28 14.81
C ARG A 145 20.63 -7.58 13.75
N HIS A 146 21.01 -7.72 12.48
CA HIS A 146 20.38 -7.08 11.34
C HIS A 146 19.53 -8.05 10.49
N TYR A 147 19.13 -9.18 11.04
CA TYR A 147 18.33 -10.19 10.35
C TYR A 147 17.38 -10.91 11.31
N TRP A 148 16.32 -11.43 10.75
CA TRP A 148 15.37 -12.35 11.38
C TRP A 148 15.07 -13.48 10.40
N LYS A 149 14.79 -14.65 10.90
CA LYS A 149 14.34 -15.82 10.13
C LYS A 149 13.19 -16.51 10.84
N PRO A 150 12.32 -17.26 10.11
CA PRO A 150 11.24 -18.05 10.72
C PRO A 150 11.78 -19.00 11.79
N GLY A 151 11.11 -19.01 12.95
CA GLY A 151 11.53 -19.76 14.13
C GLY A 151 12.29 -18.94 15.16
N ASP A 152 12.84 -17.78 14.80
CA ASP A 152 13.37 -16.84 15.79
C ASP A 152 12.20 -16.16 16.53
N ASN A 153 12.41 -15.87 17.83
CA ASN A 153 11.48 -15.04 18.56
C ASN A 153 11.48 -13.63 17.96
N TYR A 154 10.30 -13.13 17.60
CA TYR A 154 10.18 -11.83 16.94
C TYR A 154 10.62 -10.67 17.84
N ASP A 155 10.40 -10.75 19.16
CA ASP A 155 10.78 -9.70 20.09
C ASP A 155 12.30 -9.60 20.30
N ASP A 156 13.06 -10.68 20.09
CA ASP A 156 14.51 -10.70 20.20
C ASP A 156 15.23 -9.97 19.06
N VAL A 157 14.50 -9.52 18.05
CA VAL A 157 15.06 -8.77 16.93
C VAL A 157 15.35 -7.32 17.29
N TYR A 158 14.62 -6.73 18.22
CA TYR A 158 14.81 -5.33 18.67
C TYR A 158 16.10 -5.19 19.49
N THR A 159 17.22 -5.33 18.79
CA THR A 159 18.59 -5.27 19.35
C THR A 159 19.18 -3.85 19.29
N GLY A 160 20.47 -3.70 19.28
CA GLY A 160 21.17 -2.40 19.37
C GLY A 160 20.73 -1.35 18.37
N TRP A 161 20.21 -1.73 17.23
CA TRP A 161 19.69 -0.80 16.21
C TRP A 161 18.42 -0.04 16.67
N ALA A 162 17.70 -0.54 17.67
CA ALA A 162 16.46 0.08 18.19
C ALA A 162 16.71 1.11 19.29
N TYR A 163 17.96 1.33 19.71
CA TYR A 163 18.31 2.19 20.86
C TYR A 163 18.75 3.59 20.44
N PRO A 164 18.67 4.57 21.36
CA PRO A 164 19.17 5.93 21.15
C PRO A 164 20.66 5.99 20.81
N PRO A 165 21.10 7.05 20.13
CA PRO A 165 22.54 7.26 19.91
C PRO A 165 23.25 7.63 21.22
N LYS A 166 24.47 7.13 21.41
CA LYS A 166 25.36 7.52 22.51
C LYS A 166 25.82 8.99 22.40
N ASP A 167 25.78 9.55 21.17
CA ASP A 167 26.17 10.94 20.86
C ASP A 167 25.25 11.50 19.76
N TYR A 168 24.39 12.46 20.12
CA TYR A 168 23.47 13.08 19.19
C TYR A 168 24.14 13.98 18.16
N ASN A 169 25.33 14.57 18.48
CA ASN A 169 26.07 15.36 17.49
C ASN A 169 26.66 14.47 16.40
N LYS A 170 27.15 13.27 16.75
CA LYS A 170 27.60 12.27 15.77
C LYS A 170 26.44 11.74 14.93
N TRP A 171 25.25 11.59 15.53
CA TRP A 171 24.04 11.23 14.80
C TRP A 171 23.66 12.31 13.78
N GLU A 172 23.64 13.58 14.18
CA GLU A 172 23.41 14.70 13.27
C GLU A 172 24.45 14.72 12.13
N GLU A 173 25.72 14.57 12.47
CA GLU A 173 26.80 14.61 11.49
C GLU A 173 26.71 13.44 10.50
N LEU A 174 26.35 12.24 10.94
CA LEU A 174 26.08 11.12 10.05
C LEU A 174 24.97 11.46 9.03
N VAL A 175 23.86 12.01 9.49
CA VAL A 175 22.75 12.41 8.63
C VAL A 175 23.16 13.52 7.66
N TYR A 176 23.88 14.53 8.16
CA TYR A 176 24.43 15.60 7.33
C TYR A 176 25.33 15.07 6.22
N GLN A 177 26.29 14.20 6.56
CA GLN A 177 27.23 13.63 5.59
C GLN A 177 26.51 12.75 4.55
N TRP A 178 25.50 12.01 4.95
CA TRP A 178 24.71 11.20 4.03
C TRP A 178 23.92 12.05 3.03
N VAL A 179 23.17 13.03 3.50
CA VAL A 179 22.40 13.94 2.60
C VAL A 179 23.36 14.72 1.69
N LYS A 180 24.48 15.22 2.22
CA LYS A 180 25.53 15.90 1.42
C LYS A 180 26.11 14.99 0.35
N HIS A 181 26.38 13.71 0.68
CA HIS A 181 26.83 12.71 -0.28
C HIS A 181 25.80 12.50 -1.39
N CYS A 182 24.51 12.35 -1.04
CA CYS A 182 23.44 12.24 -2.01
C CYS A 182 23.37 13.46 -2.96
N VAL A 183 23.46 14.68 -2.41
CA VAL A 183 23.50 15.91 -3.21
C VAL A 183 24.69 15.92 -4.17
N GLN A 184 25.88 15.52 -3.70
CA GLN A 184 27.09 15.44 -4.55
C GLN A 184 26.97 14.38 -5.64
N ARG A 185 26.33 13.24 -5.36
CA ARG A 185 26.21 12.12 -6.30
C ARG A 185 25.09 12.29 -7.32
N TYR A 186 23.92 12.72 -6.89
CA TYR A 186 22.71 12.77 -7.71
C TYR A 186 22.33 14.17 -8.17
N GLY A 187 22.94 15.18 -7.61
CA GLY A 187 22.63 16.59 -7.87
C GLY A 187 21.52 17.14 -6.97
N GLN A 188 21.62 18.45 -6.71
CA GLN A 188 20.70 19.12 -5.78
C GLN A 188 19.23 19.01 -6.19
N VAL A 189 18.91 19.28 -7.46
CA VAL A 189 17.52 19.25 -7.99
C VAL A 189 16.89 17.87 -7.84
N GLU A 190 17.68 16.80 -8.02
CA GLU A 190 17.20 15.44 -7.82
C GLU A 190 16.86 15.20 -6.35
N VAL A 191 17.78 15.50 -5.42
CA VAL A 191 17.63 15.23 -4.00
C VAL A 191 16.55 16.12 -3.35
N GLU A 192 16.32 17.33 -3.85
CA GLU A 192 15.20 18.20 -3.44
C GLU A 192 13.83 17.58 -3.70
N SER A 193 13.74 16.68 -4.69
CA SER A 193 12.50 15.95 -5.00
C SER A 193 12.21 14.77 -4.07
N TRP A 194 13.14 14.41 -3.20
CA TRP A 194 13.01 13.30 -2.28
C TRP A 194 12.31 13.72 -0.99
N TYR A 195 11.88 12.70 -0.22
CA TYR A 195 11.44 12.88 1.16
C TYR A 195 12.35 12.11 2.09
N TRP A 196 12.65 12.70 3.24
CA TRP A 196 13.46 12.14 4.30
C TRP A 196 12.57 11.92 5.50
N GLU A 197 12.43 10.69 5.95
CA GLU A 197 11.67 10.36 7.16
C GLU A 197 12.60 9.91 8.27
N VAL A 198 12.26 10.24 9.50
CA VAL A 198 13.08 9.85 10.64
C VAL A 198 12.45 8.66 11.33
N TRP A 199 13.16 7.51 11.25
CA TRP A 199 12.81 6.29 11.95
C TRP A 199 11.61 5.52 11.37
N ASN A 200 11.15 4.49 12.17
CA ASN A 200 9.98 3.67 11.91
C ASN A 200 9.33 3.26 13.22
N GLU A 201 8.02 3.39 13.35
CA GLU A 201 7.18 2.92 14.47
C GLU A 201 7.76 3.17 15.87
N PRO A 202 8.13 4.42 16.21
CA PRO A 202 8.81 4.73 17.48
C PRO A 202 7.93 4.58 18.72
N ASN A 203 6.64 4.32 18.52
CA ASN A 203 5.66 4.08 19.60
C ASN A 203 5.56 2.59 20.01
N ILE A 204 6.31 1.70 19.36
CA ILE A 204 6.40 0.27 19.68
C ILE A 204 7.87 -0.19 19.77
N GLY A 205 8.13 -1.50 19.70
CA GLY A 205 9.45 -2.10 19.93
C GLY A 205 10.61 -1.61 19.05
N TYR A 206 10.35 -0.96 17.93
CA TYR A 206 11.38 -0.37 17.06
C TYR A 206 12.15 0.79 17.72
N TRP A 207 11.65 1.32 18.84
CA TRP A 207 12.34 2.32 19.63
C TRP A 207 12.39 1.94 21.10
N LYS A 208 13.59 1.84 21.67
CA LYS A 208 13.87 1.46 23.06
C LYS A 208 14.22 2.65 23.95
N GLY A 209 14.09 3.87 23.45
CA GLY A 209 14.19 5.09 24.23
C GLY A 209 12.84 5.64 24.67
N THR A 210 12.87 6.76 25.37
CA THR A 210 11.68 7.55 25.72
C THR A 210 11.17 8.33 24.51
N MET A 211 9.95 8.86 24.60
CA MET A 211 9.37 9.73 23.57
C MET A 211 10.20 11.03 23.42
N GLN A 212 10.71 11.59 24.50
CA GLN A 212 11.55 12.78 24.49
C GLN A 212 12.90 12.51 23.81
N GLU A 213 13.50 11.35 24.03
CA GLU A 213 14.72 10.95 23.33
C GLU A 213 14.47 10.75 21.85
N PHE A 214 13.27 10.28 21.45
CA PHE A 214 12.89 10.24 20.04
C PHE A 214 12.75 11.63 19.44
N PHE A 215 12.12 12.59 20.12
CA PHE A 215 12.03 13.96 19.65
C PHE A 215 13.42 14.60 19.52
N LYS A 216 14.31 14.31 20.45
CA LYS A 216 15.71 14.73 20.34
C LYS A 216 16.40 14.08 19.14
N LEU A 217 16.22 12.78 18.91
CA LEU A 217 16.73 12.07 17.72
C LEU A 217 16.25 12.75 16.44
N TYR A 218 14.94 13.05 16.37
CA TYR A 218 14.32 13.73 15.24
C TYR A 218 14.92 15.10 14.98
N ASP A 219 15.04 15.93 16.00
CA ASP A 219 15.56 17.29 15.90
C ASP A 219 16.97 17.33 15.34
N TYR A 220 17.86 16.47 15.86
CA TYR A 220 19.24 16.36 15.37
C TYR A 220 19.30 15.82 13.94
N ALA A 221 18.47 14.82 13.60
CA ALA A 221 18.40 14.32 12.23
C ALA A 221 17.88 15.39 11.27
N ALA A 222 16.77 16.06 11.61
CA ALA A 222 16.18 17.12 10.79
C ALA A 222 17.14 18.30 10.62
N HIS A 223 17.89 18.66 11.66
CA HIS A 223 18.94 19.69 11.58
C HIS A 223 20.06 19.26 10.63
N GLY A 224 20.54 18.03 10.71
CA GLY A 224 21.53 17.47 9.79
C GLY A 224 21.07 17.51 8.32
N VAL A 225 19.81 17.09 8.04
CA VAL A 225 19.20 17.19 6.71
C VAL A 225 19.21 18.64 6.21
N LYS A 226 18.71 19.58 7.04
CA LYS A 226 18.58 20.99 6.67
C LYS A 226 19.93 21.72 6.55
N ARG A 227 20.95 21.30 7.28
CA ARG A 227 22.34 21.79 7.10
C ARG A 227 22.90 21.40 5.74
N ALA A 228 22.62 20.15 5.29
CA ALA A 228 23.12 19.65 4.00
C ALA A 228 22.32 20.19 2.81
N LEU A 229 20.99 20.29 2.96
CA LEU A 229 20.07 20.73 1.92
C LEU A 229 18.89 21.49 2.56
N PRO A 230 18.98 22.85 2.66
CA PRO A 230 17.96 23.66 3.33
C PRO A 230 16.54 23.49 2.80
N THR A 231 16.40 23.15 1.50
CA THR A 231 15.12 22.95 0.81
C THR A 231 14.54 21.54 0.99
N ALA A 232 15.32 20.57 1.52
CA ALA A 232 14.88 19.17 1.66
C ALA A 232 13.60 19.02 2.48
N HIS A 233 12.76 18.06 2.09
CA HIS A 233 11.55 17.66 2.84
C HIS A 233 11.89 16.58 3.87
N VAL A 234 11.87 16.93 5.16
CA VAL A 234 12.10 16.00 6.27
C VAL A 234 10.84 15.91 7.14
N GLY A 235 10.51 14.74 7.65
CA GLY A 235 9.35 14.52 8.50
C GLY A 235 9.30 13.15 9.15
N GLY A 236 8.11 12.73 9.52
CA GLY A 236 7.79 11.51 10.26
C GLY A 236 6.43 11.64 10.97
N PRO A 237 6.18 10.96 12.08
CA PRO A 237 7.07 10.07 12.83
C PRO A 237 6.86 8.57 12.53
N GLU A 238 6.06 8.19 11.51
CA GLU A 238 5.77 6.80 11.14
C GLU A 238 5.22 5.96 12.31
N VAL A 239 4.26 6.50 13.05
CA VAL A 239 3.69 5.76 14.19
C VAL A 239 2.86 4.56 13.73
N ALA A 240 3.01 3.44 14.43
CA ALA A 240 2.15 2.26 14.26
C ALA A 240 0.75 2.53 14.83
N GLY A 241 -0.31 2.13 14.09
CA GLY A 241 -1.68 2.14 14.56
C GLY A 241 -2.23 3.53 14.87
N GLY A 242 -2.53 4.32 13.85
CA GLY A 242 -3.01 5.69 13.95
C GLY A 242 -4.26 5.90 14.80
N SER A 243 -5.08 4.87 15.04
CA SER A 243 -6.25 4.91 15.92
C SER A 243 -6.01 4.29 17.31
N SER A 244 -4.85 3.68 17.53
CA SER A 244 -4.49 3.14 18.85
C SER A 244 -4.23 4.26 19.85
N PRO A 245 -4.54 4.10 21.15
CA PRO A 245 -4.25 5.12 22.15
C PRO A 245 -2.77 5.54 22.17
N GLY A 246 -1.84 4.60 22.00
CA GLY A 246 -0.41 4.86 21.93
C GLY A 246 -0.01 5.61 20.67
N GLY A 247 -0.51 5.21 19.50
CA GLY A 247 -0.27 5.87 18.22
C GLY A 247 -0.82 7.30 18.18
N MET A 248 -2.08 7.48 18.58
CA MET A 248 -2.70 8.83 18.66
C MET A 248 -1.94 9.76 19.62
N LYS A 249 -1.57 9.25 20.80
CA LYS A 249 -0.79 10.04 21.78
C LYS A 249 0.55 10.46 21.19
N PHE A 250 1.25 9.55 20.53
CA PHE A 250 2.57 9.83 19.98
C PHE A 250 2.50 10.81 18.82
N LEU A 251 1.56 10.62 17.87
CA LEU A 251 1.38 11.52 16.74
C LEU A 251 1.03 12.95 17.17
N ASN A 252 0.08 13.09 18.11
CA ASN A 252 -0.25 14.40 18.69
C ASN A 252 0.95 15.07 19.37
N ALA A 253 1.69 14.33 20.19
CA ALA A 253 2.86 14.86 20.90
C ALA A 253 3.98 15.26 19.92
N PHE A 254 4.17 14.49 18.84
CA PHE A 254 5.15 14.79 17.79
C PHE A 254 4.81 16.08 17.04
N ILE A 255 3.55 16.23 16.59
CA ILE A 255 3.12 17.44 15.87
C ILE A 255 3.27 18.67 16.81
N LYS A 256 2.82 18.53 18.07
CA LYS A 256 3.01 19.60 19.08
C LYS A 256 4.48 19.96 19.26
N HIS A 257 5.37 18.96 19.36
CA HIS A 257 6.81 19.20 19.47
C HIS A 257 7.34 19.97 18.26
N CYS A 258 6.97 19.56 17.05
CA CYS A 258 7.41 20.23 15.83
C CYS A 258 6.85 21.64 15.65
N THR A 259 5.75 22.01 16.31
CA THR A 259 5.09 23.31 16.12
C THR A 259 5.26 24.26 17.30
N ALA A 260 5.43 23.76 18.54
CA ALA A 260 5.32 24.58 19.74
C ALA A 260 6.43 24.36 20.81
N ASP A 261 7.10 23.21 20.80
CA ASP A 261 8.11 22.91 21.80
C ASP A 261 9.53 23.36 21.35
N THR A 262 10.48 23.39 22.27
CA THR A 262 11.87 23.77 21.97
C THR A 262 12.58 22.61 21.24
N ASN A 263 13.17 22.93 20.10
CA ASN A 263 14.02 22.02 19.32
C ASN A 263 15.35 21.78 20.09
N TYR A 264 15.67 20.50 20.32
CA TYR A 264 16.85 20.11 21.10
C TYR A 264 18.19 20.38 20.39
N ALA A 265 18.23 20.45 19.07
CA ALA A 265 19.44 20.70 18.31
C ALA A 265 19.76 22.21 18.18
N THR A 266 18.73 23.05 18.11
CA THR A 266 18.87 24.46 17.78
C THR A 266 18.52 25.41 18.93
N GLY A 267 17.78 24.94 19.94
CA GLY A 267 17.23 25.76 21.02
C GLY A 267 16.08 26.70 20.58
N LYS A 268 15.65 26.65 19.34
CA LYS A 268 14.53 27.44 18.80
C LYS A 268 13.21 26.73 18.99
N ILE A 269 12.08 27.43 18.88
CA ILE A 269 10.76 26.86 18.90
C ILE A 269 10.49 26.18 17.56
N GLY A 270 9.96 24.94 17.61
CA GLY A 270 9.55 24.13 16.49
C GLY A 270 10.70 23.41 15.78
N SER A 271 10.34 22.37 15.07
CA SER A 271 11.23 21.54 14.25
C SER A 271 10.72 21.48 12.82
N PRO A 272 11.60 21.35 11.80
CA PRO A 272 11.17 21.17 10.44
C PRO A 272 10.22 19.99 10.30
N ILE A 273 9.07 20.18 9.65
CA ILE A 273 8.09 19.12 9.36
C ILE A 273 7.52 19.33 7.94
N GLY A 274 8.16 18.73 6.95
CA GLY A 274 7.79 18.84 5.54
C GLY A 274 6.88 17.71 5.04
N VAL A 275 6.70 16.67 5.84
CA VAL A 275 5.77 15.55 5.63
C VAL A 275 5.37 14.98 6.98
N ILE A 276 4.09 14.59 7.11
CA ILE A 276 3.59 13.88 8.30
C ILE A 276 3.20 12.47 7.85
N SER A 277 3.60 11.48 8.64
CA SER A 277 3.39 10.08 8.29
C SER A 277 2.97 9.23 9.49
N PHE A 278 2.18 8.20 9.19
CA PHE A 278 1.73 7.18 10.14
C PHE A 278 1.34 5.91 9.38
N HIS A 279 1.21 4.79 10.09
CA HIS A 279 0.82 3.52 9.52
C HIS A 279 -0.64 3.21 9.76
N ALA A 280 -1.24 2.48 8.82
CA ALA A 280 -2.62 2.02 8.90
C ALA A 280 -2.71 0.56 8.47
N LYS A 281 -3.13 -0.30 9.39
CA LYS A 281 -3.17 -1.74 9.17
C LYS A 281 -4.58 -2.31 9.41
N GLY A 282 -4.97 -3.26 8.55
CA GLY A 282 -6.07 -4.17 8.83
C GLY A 282 -5.71 -5.16 9.94
N GLN A 283 -6.56 -6.15 10.14
CA GLN A 283 -6.32 -7.17 11.18
C GLN A 283 -6.86 -8.54 10.74
N PRO A 284 -6.24 -9.18 9.74
CA PRO A 284 -6.65 -10.51 9.29
C PRO A 284 -6.59 -11.53 10.43
N THR A 285 -7.58 -12.40 10.47
CA THR A 285 -7.69 -13.50 11.42
C THR A 285 -8.18 -14.77 10.73
N LEU A 286 -8.09 -15.91 11.41
CA LEU A 286 -8.73 -17.14 10.96
C LEU A 286 -10.05 -17.35 11.70
N VAL A 287 -11.11 -17.60 10.95
CA VAL A 287 -12.43 -17.96 11.48
C VAL A 287 -12.87 -19.25 10.81
N ASN A 288 -13.01 -20.32 11.59
CA ASN A 288 -13.34 -21.66 11.06
C ASN A 288 -12.40 -22.11 9.93
N GLY A 289 -11.10 -21.86 10.06
CA GLY A 289 -10.09 -22.23 9.07
C GLY A 289 -10.06 -21.37 7.79
N LYS A 290 -10.86 -20.32 7.70
CA LYS A 290 -10.89 -19.37 6.58
C LYS A 290 -10.39 -17.99 7.02
N VAL A 291 -9.76 -17.28 6.10
CA VAL A 291 -9.27 -15.94 6.36
C VAL A 291 -10.45 -14.96 6.47
N ARG A 292 -10.33 -14.05 7.43
CA ARG A 292 -11.19 -12.87 7.62
C ARG A 292 -10.31 -11.63 7.69
N MET A 293 -10.40 -10.73 6.71
CA MET A 293 -9.48 -9.63 6.49
C MET A 293 -9.57 -8.49 7.52
N ASN A 294 -10.75 -8.15 7.99
CA ASN A 294 -10.95 -7.01 8.91
C ASN A 294 -10.38 -5.68 8.40
N MET A 295 -10.96 -5.10 7.35
CA MET A 295 -10.55 -3.81 6.82
C MET A 295 -10.80 -2.62 7.79
N GLY A 296 -11.78 -2.73 8.68
CA GLY A 296 -12.21 -1.64 9.57
C GLY A 296 -11.09 -0.97 10.37
N PRO A 297 -10.15 -1.71 11.01
CA PRO A 297 -9.00 -1.12 11.69
C PRO A 297 -8.18 -0.18 10.80
N GLN A 298 -7.83 -0.58 9.56
CA GLN A 298 -7.09 0.27 8.65
C GLN A 298 -7.83 1.58 8.34
N ILE A 299 -9.13 1.50 8.05
CA ILE A 299 -9.95 2.70 7.78
C ILE A 299 -10.05 3.61 9.01
N ARG A 300 -10.08 3.05 10.22
CA ARG A 300 -10.02 3.84 11.47
C ARG A 300 -8.68 4.52 11.65
N ASP A 301 -7.58 3.80 11.45
CA ASP A 301 -6.22 4.36 11.57
C ASP A 301 -6.05 5.57 10.65
N ILE A 302 -6.48 5.45 9.38
CA ILE A 302 -6.41 6.54 8.41
C ILE A 302 -7.29 7.71 8.85
N ARG A 303 -8.53 7.44 9.22
CA ARG A 303 -9.48 8.48 9.65
C ARG A 303 -8.97 9.27 10.85
N GLU A 304 -8.50 8.58 11.89
CA GLU A 304 -8.04 9.24 13.11
C GLU A 304 -6.70 9.96 12.89
N GLY A 305 -5.77 9.37 12.12
CA GLY A 305 -4.53 10.05 11.72
C GLY A 305 -4.80 11.34 10.94
N PHE A 306 -5.68 11.31 9.94
CA PHE A 306 -6.08 12.51 9.19
C PHE A 306 -6.74 13.58 10.09
N LYS A 307 -7.60 13.18 11.02
CA LYS A 307 -8.22 14.11 11.99
C LYS A 307 -7.18 14.78 12.89
N ILE A 308 -6.19 14.04 13.38
CA ILE A 308 -5.12 14.58 14.21
C ILE A 308 -4.38 15.66 13.42
N VAL A 309 -3.92 15.36 12.20
CA VAL A 309 -3.20 16.33 11.37
C VAL A 309 -4.07 17.57 11.07
N ALA A 310 -5.33 17.38 10.74
CA ALA A 310 -6.28 18.47 10.45
C ALA A 310 -6.58 19.35 11.67
N SER A 311 -6.37 18.85 12.88
CA SER A 311 -6.61 19.61 14.12
C SER A 311 -5.54 20.66 14.45
N TYR A 312 -4.39 20.62 13.78
CA TYR A 312 -3.30 21.58 13.93
C TYR A 312 -3.28 22.57 12.76
N PRO A 313 -3.59 23.86 12.98
CA PRO A 313 -3.60 24.86 11.90
C PRO A 313 -2.26 24.96 11.16
N GLU A 314 -1.14 24.80 11.89
CA GLU A 314 0.23 24.89 11.37
C GLU A 314 0.56 23.77 10.38
N THR A 315 -0.04 22.60 10.54
CA THR A 315 0.23 21.42 9.69
C THR A 315 -0.93 21.07 8.75
N LYS A 316 -1.98 21.88 8.73
CA LYS A 316 -3.20 21.61 7.92
C LYS A 316 -2.91 21.32 6.44
N ASN A 317 -1.92 22.01 5.88
CA ASN A 317 -1.53 21.86 4.47
C ASN A 317 -0.27 20.98 4.29
N THR A 318 0.30 20.47 5.38
CA THR A 318 1.47 19.59 5.30
C THR A 318 1.08 18.29 4.60
N PRO A 319 1.87 17.83 3.61
CA PRO A 319 1.61 16.56 2.96
C PRO A 319 1.55 15.40 3.95
N ILE A 320 0.56 14.53 3.78
CA ILE A 320 0.40 13.31 4.58
C ILE A 320 0.76 12.11 3.72
N VAL A 321 1.61 11.25 4.25
CA VAL A 321 1.91 9.92 3.69
C VAL A 321 1.49 8.85 4.70
N ILE A 322 0.68 7.89 4.26
CA ILE A 322 0.47 6.68 5.04
C ILE A 322 1.68 5.79 4.75
N GLY A 323 2.64 5.76 5.67
CA GLY A 323 3.97 5.16 5.48
C GLY A 323 3.96 3.64 5.32
N GLU A 324 2.90 2.98 5.80
CA GLU A 324 2.53 1.61 5.50
C GLU A 324 1.01 1.48 5.53
N SER A 325 0.41 1.12 4.39
CA SER A 325 -1.04 0.99 4.21
C SER A 325 -1.38 -0.40 3.69
N ASP A 326 -1.58 -1.35 4.61
CA ASP A 326 -1.66 -2.76 4.28
C ASP A 326 -2.69 -3.50 5.14
N PRO A 327 -3.08 -4.73 4.72
CA PRO A 327 -3.98 -5.56 5.52
C PRO A 327 -3.46 -5.93 6.91
N GLU A 328 -2.11 -6.02 7.13
CA GLU A 328 -1.50 -6.33 8.44
C GLU A 328 0.00 -5.97 8.47
N GLY A 329 0.66 -6.21 9.63
CA GLY A 329 2.11 -6.11 9.81
C GLY A 329 2.91 -7.21 9.10
N CYS A 330 4.09 -7.55 9.57
CA CYS A 330 5.00 -8.64 9.16
C CYS A 330 4.90 -9.15 7.70
N ALA A 331 5.47 -8.42 6.73
CA ALA A 331 5.51 -8.83 5.32
C ALA A 331 6.19 -10.19 5.11
N ALA A 332 7.26 -10.47 5.87
CA ALA A 332 8.05 -11.70 5.81
C ALA A 332 7.42 -12.91 6.54
N CYS A 333 6.27 -12.75 7.20
CA CYS A 333 5.59 -13.85 7.87
C CYS A 333 4.73 -14.60 6.85
N GLY A 334 5.21 -15.72 6.34
CA GLY A 334 4.47 -16.59 5.43
C GLY A 334 3.38 -17.42 6.13
N MET A 335 2.70 -18.29 5.38
CA MET A 335 1.60 -19.16 5.88
C MET A 335 2.03 -20.11 6.99
N ALA A 336 3.29 -20.56 7.00
CA ALA A 336 3.81 -21.42 8.07
C ALA A 336 3.94 -20.67 9.41
N THR A 337 4.23 -19.38 9.38
CA THR A 337 4.30 -18.53 10.57
C THR A 337 2.91 -18.06 10.99
N ASN A 338 2.08 -17.68 10.03
CA ASN A 338 0.70 -17.23 10.27
C ASN A 338 -0.23 -17.71 9.14
N PRO A 339 -1.03 -18.75 9.37
CA PRO A 339 -1.94 -19.29 8.37
C PRO A 339 -2.96 -18.27 7.81
N SER A 340 -3.29 -17.19 8.56
CA SER A 340 -4.16 -16.15 8.04
C SER A 340 -3.58 -15.42 6.82
N ASN A 341 -2.27 -15.51 6.58
CA ASN A 341 -1.59 -14.86 5.46
C ASN A 341 -1.78 -15.56 4.10
N ALA A 342 -2.55 -16.65 4.05
CA ALA A 342 -2.86 -17.35 2.80
C ALA A 342 -3.53 -16.44 1.74
N TYR A 343 -4.31 -15.44 2.15
CA TYR A 343 -4.97 -14.48 1.24
C TYR A 343 -4.00 -13.71 0.33
N ARG A 344 -2.74 -13.56 0.73
CA ARG A 344 -1.72 -12.76 0.05
C ARG A 344 -1.30 -13.31 -1.32
N ASN A 345 -1.63 -14.56 -1.62
CA ASN A 345 -1.30 -15.16 -2.90
C ASN A 345 -2.38 -14.95 -3.97
N GLY A 346 -3.63 -14.74 -3.57
CA GLY A 346 -4.80 -14.76 -4.44
C GLY A 346 -5.52 -13.43 -4.60
N THR A 347 -6.75 -13.52 -5.11
CA THR A 347 -7.60 -12.37 -5.47
C THR A 347 -8.12 -11.57 -4.28
N MET A 348 -8.15 -12.18 -3.09
CA MET A 348 -8.58 -11.49 -1.87
C MET A 348 -7.69 -10.29 -1.54
N TYR A 349 -6.37 -10.41 -1.73
CA TYR A 349 -5.45 -9.29 -1.58
C TYR A 349 -5.70 -8.20 -2.63
N SER A 350 -6.01 -8.60 -3.87
CA SER A 350 -6.31 -7.67 -4.96
C SER A 350 -7.57 -6.84 -4.69
N SER A 351 -8.66 -7.49 -4.31
CA SER A 351 -9.94 -6.81 -4.05
C SER A 351 -9.87 -5.92 -2.81
N TYR A 352 -9.15 -6.35 -1.76
CA TYR A 352 -8.85 -5.53 -0.60
C TYR A 352 -8.10 -4.25 -1.00
N THR A 353 -7.01 -4.38 -1.77
CA THR A 353 -6.18 -3.24 -2.20
C THR A 353 -6.98 -2.25 -3.05
N ALA A 354 -7.79 -2.74 -4.00
CA ALA A 354 -8.66 -1.88 -4.81
C ALA A 354 -9.68 -1.11 -3.95
N ALA A 355 -10.32 -1.79 -3.00
CA ALA A 355 -11.30 -1.18 -2.11
C ALA A 355 -10.65 -0.19 -1.13
N SER A 356 -9.52 -0.54 -0.49
CA SER A 356 -8.86 0.32 0.51
C SER A 356 -8.34 1.62 -0.10
N ILE A 357 -7.64 1.58 -1.24
CA ILE A 357 -7.16 2.78 -1.93
C ILE A 357 -8.31 3.74 -2.29
N ALA A 358 -9.42 3.21 -2.79
CA ALA A 358 -10.59 4.05 -3.08
C ALA A 358 -11.16 4.71 -1.82
N ARG A 359 -11.15 4.02 -0.67
CA ARG A 359 -11.61 4.55 0.62
C ARG A 359 -10.66 5.60 1.20
N GLU A 360 -9.36 5.50 0.93
CA GLU A 360 -8.36 6.51 1.30
C GLU A 360 -8.65 7.86 0.63
N TYR A 361 -8.92 7.87 -0.68
CA TYR A 361 -9.36 9.09 -1.37
C TYR A 361 -10.62 9.68 -0.76
N GLN A 362 -11.63 8.83 -0.47
CA GLN A 362 -12.89 9.30 0.13
C GLN A 362 -12.69 9.92 1.51
N LEU A 363 -11.81 9.35 2.34
CA LEU A 363 -11.47 9.89 3.66
C LEU A 363 -10.73 11.22 3.53
N ALA A 364 -9.74 11.31 2.65
CA ALA A 364 -8.99 12.53 2.41
C ALA A 364 -9.89 13.68 1.94
N ASP A 365 -10.77 13.42 0.97
CA ASP A 365 -11.76 14.39 0.49
C ASP A 365 -12.70 14.86 1.61
N SER A 366 -13.21 13.91 2.42
CA SER A 366 -14.17 14.21 3.50
C SER A 366 -13.59 15.05 4.62
N LEU A 367 -12.27 14.95 4.86
CA LEU A 367 -11.55 15.66 5.91
C LEU A 367 -10.74 16.87 5.40
N GLY A 368 -10.67 17.06 4.08
CA GLY A 368 -9.99 18.19 3.45
C GLY A 368 -8.48 18.23 3.75
N VAL A 369 -7.82 17.09 3.82
CA VAL A 369 -6.38 16.97 4.11
C VAL A 369 -5.54 16.85 2.84
N ASN A 370 -4.27 17.27 2.92
CA ASN A 370 -3.30 17.12 1.82
C ASN A 370 -2.73 15.70 1.78
N PHE A 371 -3.51 14.75 1.29
CA PHE A 371 -3.12 13.36 1.16
C PHE A 371 -2.26 13.14 -0.07
N MET A 372 -0.98 12.85 0.12
CA MET A 372 0.01 12.75 -0.94
C MET A 372 0.37 11.31 -1.32
N GLY A 373 0.43 10.40 -0.36
CA GLY A 373 0.89 9.04 -0.63
C GLY A 373 0.38 7.98 0.33
N SER A 374 0.22 6.78 -0.22
CA SER A 374 -0.12 5.56 0.50
C SER A 374 0.88 4.47 0.09
N VAL A 375 1.78 4.13 1.00
CA VAL A 375 2.84 3.16 0.74
C VAL A 375 2.28 1.75 0.86
N SER A 376 2.26 1.02 -0.25
CA SER A 376 2.08 -0.43 -0.20
C SER A 376 3.36 -1.06 0.29
N TRP A 377 3.32 -1.61 1.51
CA TRP A 377 4.50 -2.22 2.16
C TRP A 377 4.63 -3.67 1.73
N SER A 378 4.97 -3.87 0.45
CA SER A 378 5.19 -5.18 -0.14
C SER A 378 6.12 -5.08 -1.34
N PHE A 379 7.06 -6.02 -1.43
CA PHE A 379 8.07 -6.03 -2.46
C PHE A 379 8.24 -7.42 -3.07
N GLU A 380 9.35 -8.10 -2.77
CA GLU A 380 9.64 -9.46 -3.21
C GLU A 380 10.68 -10.09 -2.27
N PHE A 381 10.55 -11.40 -2.05
CA PHE A 381 11.51 -12.20 -1.30
C PHE A 381 12.15 -13.23 -2.24
N GLU A 382 13.28 -12.87 -2.84
CA GLU A 382 13.98 -13.69 -3.83
C GLU A 382 14.54 -14.97 -3.20
N ASN A 383 14.47 -16.09 -3.93
CA ASN A 383 14.91 -17.41 -3.49
C ASN A 383 14.13 -18.00 -2.29
N GLN A 384 12.91 -17.55 -2.09
CA GLN A 384 12.01 -18.09 -1.08
C GLN A 384 11.01 -19.10 -1.70
N PRO A 385 10.30 -19.91 -0.88
CA PRO A 385 9.30 -20.83 -1.41
C PRO A 385 8.21 -20.11 -2.23
N TRP A 386 7.79 -20.73 -3.32
CA TRP A 386 6.79 -20.19 -4.23
C TRP A 386 5.43 -20.04 -3.54
N PHE A 387 4.80 -18.88 -3.71
CA PHE A 387 3.47 -18.56 -3.17
C PHE A 387 3.31 -18.91 -1.69
N TYR A 388 4.32 -18.59 -0.90
CA TYR A 388 4.39 -18.95 0.52
C TYR A 388 3.56 -18.06 1.45
N GLY A 389 2.80 -17.13 0.89
CA GLY A 389 1.97 -16.20 1.65
C GLY A 389 2.75 -15.03 2.25
N PHE A 390 3.91 -14.71 1.72
CA PHE A 390 4.56 -13.43 2.00
C PHE A 390 3.72 -12.28 1.45
N ARG A 391 3.77 -11.11 2.10
CA ARG A 391 3.19 -9.89 1.55
C ARG A 391 4.17 -9.31 0.54
N ASP A 392 4.07 -9.82 -0.66
CA ASP A 392 4.89 -9.46 -1.80
C ASP A 392 4.00 -9.24 -3.04
N LEU A 393 4.52 -8.50 -4.01
CA LEU A 393 3.88 -8.21 -5.30
C LEU A 393 4.23 -9.24 -6.36
N ALA A 394 5.35 -9.93 -6.17
CA ALA A 394 5.83 -11.01 -7.01
C ALA A 394 6.48 -12.10 -6.16
N THR A 395 6.57 -13.32 -6.67
CA THR A 395 7.25 -14.46 -6.05
C THR A 395 8.27 -15.04 -7.03
N ASN A 396 9.56 -14.96 -6.70
CA ASN A 396 10.66 -15.38 -7.58
C ASN A 396 10.49 -14.85 -9.03
N GLY A 397 10.18 -13.56 -9.16
CA GLY A 397 10.01 -12.87 -10.43
C GLY A 397 8.67 -13.13 -11.15
N VAL A 398 7.73 -13.87 -10.57
CA VAL A 398 6.37 -14.07 -11.10
C VAL A 398 5.37 -13.19 -10.38
N ASP A 399 4.64 -12.39 -11.14
CA ASP A 399 3.67 -11.43 -10.62
C ASP A 399 2.51 -12.09 -9.89
N LYS A 400 2.18 -11.58 -8.72
CA LYS A 400 0.96 -11.94 -8.00
C LYS A 400 -0.24 -11.11 -8.49
N PRO A 401 -1.48 -11.59 -8.30
CA PRO A 401 -2.68 -10.89 -8.75
C PRO A 401 -2.78 -9.43 -8.28
N VAL A 402 -2.27 -9.11 -7.08
CA VAL A 402 -2.31 -7.77 -6.50
C VAL A 402 -1.51 -6.74 -7.32
N LEU A 403 -0.42 -7.13 -7.97
CA LEU A 403 0.35 -6.22 -8.82
C LEU A 403 -0.49 -5.70 -10.00
N ASN A 404 -1.44 -6.50 -10.47
CA ASN A 404 -2.35 -6.09 -11.54
C ASN A 404 -3.35 -5.01 -11.12
N VAL A 405 -3.66 -4.87 -9.81
CA VAL A 405 -4.45 -3.73 -9.31
C VAL A 405 -3.69 -2.43 -9.53
N PHE A 406 -2.38 -2.40 -9.25
CA PHE A 406 -1.55 -1.22 -9.50
C PHE A 406 -1.41 -0.92 -11.01
N ARG A 407 -1.36 -1.94 -11.88
CA ARG A 407 -1.44 -1.74 -13.33
C ARG A 407 -2.78 -1.12 -13.76
N MET A 408 -3.89 -1.51 -13.16
CA MET A 408 -5.20 -0.91 -13.40
C MET A 408 -5.23 0.55 -12.93
N LEU A 409 -4.75 0.83 -11.71
CA LEU A 409 -4.65 2.17 -11.15
C LEU A 409 -3.74 3.07 -12.00
N GLY A 410 -2.65 2.54 -12.56
CA GLY A 410 -1.74 3.26 -13.46
C GLY A 410 -2.38 3.74 -14.77
N MET A 411 -3.48 3.12 -15.17
CA MET A 411 -4.26 3.56 -16.33
C MET A 411 -5.27 4.67 -16.00
N MET A 412 -5.53 4.95 -14.73
CA MET A 412 -6.48 6.00 -14.31
C MET A 412 -5.81 7.37 -14.33
N LYS A 413 -6.47 8.36 -14.94
CA LYS A 413 -5.90 9.71 -15.15
C LYS A 413 -6.97 10.80 -15.04
N GLY A 414 -6.52 12.04 -14.98
CA GLY A 414 -7.37 13.24 -15.06
C GLY A 414 -8.13 13.51 -13.76
N LYS A 415 -9.45 13.59 -13.82
CA LYS A 415 -10.32 13.93 -12.68
C LYS A 415 -11.05 12.70 -12.15
N ARG A 416 -11.07 12.53 -10.83
CA ARG A 416 -11.92 11.54 -10.17
C ARG A 416 -13.38 11.95 -10.29
N LEU A 417 -14.24 10.98 -10.52
CA LEU A 417 -15.68 11.15 -10.61
C LEU A 417 -16.38 10.64 -9.36
N LYS A 418 -17.49 11.29 -9.02
CA LYS A 418 -18.38 10.77 -7.98
C LYS A 418 -18.99 9.45 -8.43
N VAL A 419 -18.89 8.46 -7.58
CA VAL A 419 -19.50 7.13 -7.78
C VAL A 419 -20.56 6.92 -6.70
N THR A 420 -21.73 6.45 -7.11
CA THR A 420 -22.79 6.00 -6.20
C THR A 420 -23.17 4.56 -6.51
N GLY A 421 -23.57 3.80 -5.50
CA GLY A 421 -23.98 2.40 -5.67
C GLY A 421 -24.87 1.95 -4.53
N ASP A 422 -25.81 1.06 -4.84
CA ASP A 422 -26.79 0.51 -3.89
C ASP A 422 -26.21 -0.56 -2.95
N GLN A 423 -25.08 -1.15 -3.33
CA GLN A 423 -24.35 -2.16 -2.53
C GLN A 423 -22.95 -1.68 -2.10
N MET A 424 -22.67 -0.38 -2.17
CA MET A 424 -21.45 0.22 -1.62
C MET A 424 -21.58 0.40 -0.11
N TYR A 425 -20.64 -0.16 0.65
CA TYR A 425 -20.60 0.06 2.10
C TYR A 425 -20.18 1.49 2.44
N PRO A 426 -20.92 2.19 3.33
CA PRO A 426 -20.51 3.49 3.84
C PRO A 426 -19.19 3.40 4.63
N LEU A 427 -18.33 4.42 4.50
CA LEU A 427 -17.06 4.52 5.25
C LEU A 427 -17.24 4.29 6.76
N LYS A 428 -18.30 4.87 7.35
CA LYS A 428 -18.60 4.69 8.78
C LYS A 428 -18.84 3.23 9.12
N THR A 429 -19.62 2.51 8.32
CA THR A 429 -19.91 1.08 8.53
C THR A 429 -18.64 0.25 8.43
N ILE A 430 -17.78 0.51 7.44
CA ILE A 430 -16.49 -0.20 7.29
C ILE A 430 -15.61 0.06 8.50
N ALA A 431 -15.46 1.32 8.92
CA ALA A 431 -14.64 1.68 10.07
C ALA A 431 -15.14 1.03 11.37
N ASP A 432 -16.45 0.95 11.58
CA ASP A 432 -17.03 0.46 12.83
C ASP A 432 -17.08 -1.07 12.90
N SER A 433 -17.39 -1.76 11.80
CA SER A 433 -17.70 -3.19 11.79
C SER A 433 -17.05 -4.01 10.69
N SER A 434 -16.22 -3.39 9.84
CA SER A 434 -15.68 -4.01 8.62
C SER A 434 -16.81 -4.46 7.67
N ILE A 435 -16.52 -5.30 6.69
CA ILE A 435 -17.51 -5.78 5.71
C ILE A 435 -17.91 -7.20 6.08
N ARG A 436 -19.10 -7.33 6.69
CA ARG A 436 -19.61 -8.55 7.32
C ARG A 436 -20.98 -8.95 6.79
N GLY A 437 -21.39 -10.18 7.09
CA GLY A 437 -22.72 -10.70 6.81
C GLY A 437 -22.84 -11.33 5.43
N ARG A 438 -23.99 -11.19 4.79
CA ARG A 438 -24.26 -11.82 3.48
C ARG A 438 -23.81 -10.97 2.30
N ASN A 439 -23.85 -9.66 2.44
CA ASN A 439 -23.61 -8.73 1.34
C ASN A 439 -22.12 -8.44 1.20
N THR A 440 -21.68 -8.34 -0.04
CA THR A 440 -20.34 -7.88 -0.40
C THR A 440 -20.35 -6.37 -0.63
N ASP A 441 -19.20 -5.72 -0.50
CA ASP A 441 -19.00 -4.33 -0.94
C ASP A 441 -18.78 -4.34 -2.47
N ILE A 442 -19.80 -3.97 -3.21
CA ILE A 442 -19.70 -3.72 -4.64
C ILE A 442 -19.44 -2.23 -4.82
N GLY A 443 -18.19 -1.88 -5.10
CA GLY A 443 -17.81 -0.49 -5.19
C GLY A 443 -16.93 -0.21 -6.41
N ALA A 444 -16.75 1.09 -6.70
CA ALA A 444 -15.91 1.51 -7.80
C ALA A 444 -15.16 2.81 -7.50
N LEU A 445 -14.02 2.99 -8.18
CA LEU A 445 -13.30 4.25 -8.34
C LEU A 445 -13.34 4.60 -9.83
N ALA A 446 -13.71 5.84 -10.16
CA ALA A 446 -13.83 6.27 -11.55
C ALA A 446 -13.02 7.54 -11.81
N SER A 447 -12.47 7.65 -13.00
CA SER A 447 -11.80 8.87 -13.46
C SER A 447 -12.06 9.15 -14.94
N VAL A 448 -11.91 10.42 -15.33
CA VAL A 448 -12.02 10.88 -16.72
C VAL A 448 -10.85 11.76 -17.09
N ASP A 449 -10.28 11.49 -18.27
CA ASP A 449 -9.28 12.35 -18.90
C ASP A 449 -9.60 12.48 -20.41
N LYS A 450 -9.86 13.70 -20.87
CA LYS A 450 -10.21 14.01 -22.27
C LYS A 450 -11.40 13.17 -22.77
N LYS A 451 -11.17 12.22 -23.66
CA LYS A 451 -12.15 11.31 -24.27
C LYS A 451 -12.04 9.87 -23.75
N GLU A 452 -11.53 9.72 -22.56
CA GLU A 452 -11.36 8.42 -21.91
C GLU A 452 -11.89 8.47 -20.48
N MET A 453 -12.73 7.51 -20.13
CA MET A 453 -13.16 7.28 -18.75
C MET A 453 -12.73 5.88 -18.32
N THR A 454 -12.27 5.75 -17.10
CA THR A 454 -11.86 4.49 -16.49
C THR A 454 -12.64 4.22 -15.21
N VAL A 455 -12.95 2.97 -14.97
CA VAL A 455 -13.65 2.49 -13.76
C VAL A 455 -12.94 1.27 -13.23
N LEU A 456 -12.39 1.36 -12.03
CA LEU A 456 -11.91 0.22 -11.24
C LEU A 456 -13.08 -0.24 -10.37
N LEU A 457 -13.55 -1.47 -10.58
CA LEU A 457 -14.72 -2.07 -9.94
C LEU A 457 -14.27 -3.29 -9.12
N TRP A 458 -14.78 -3.43 -7.90
CA TRP A 458 -14.48 -4.58 -7.05
C TRP A 458 -15.74 -5.21 -6.47
N ASN A 459 -15.64 -6.51 -6.16
CA ASN A 459 -16.59 -7.25 -5.35
C ASN A 459 -15.85 -7.80 -4.13
N TYR A 460 -15.81 -7.03 -3.05
CA TYR A 460 -15.00 -7.34 -1.87
C TYR A 460 -15.86 -7.79 -0.68
N HIS A 461 -15.32 -8.75 0.08
CA HIS A 461 -15.82 -9.16 1.39
C HIS A 461 -14.66 -9.54 2.31
N ASP A 462 -14.79 -9.28 3.61
CA ASP A 462 -13.73 -9.65 4.56
C ASP A 462 -13.54 -11.17 4.71
N ASP A 463 -14.60 -11.96 4.57
CA ASP A 463 -14.51 -13.41 4.68
C ASP A 463 -14.18 -14.06 3.34
N ASP A 464 -13.27 -15.05 3.37
CA ASP A 464 -12.94 -15.89 2.23
C ASP A 464 -14.05 -16.92 1.98
N LEU A 465 -15.11 -16.47 1.34
CA LEU A 465 -16.28 -17.27 0.98
C LEU A 465 -16.44 -17.32 -0.54
N HIS A 466 -16.56 -18.51 -1.09
CA HIS A 466 -16.89 -18.66 -2.51
C HIS A 466 -18.34 -18.24 -2.79
N ASP A 467 -18.56 -17.54 -3.91
CA ASP A 467 -19.88 -17.15 -4.38
C ASP A 467 -19.90 -17.19 -5.92
N LYS A 468 -21.10 -17.37 -6.49
CA LYS A 468 -21.32 -17.36 -7.95
C LYS A 468 -21.04 -16.02 -8.62
N GLY A 469 -20.79 -14.99 -7.83
CA GLY A 469 -20.57 -13.63 -8.28
C GLY A 469 -21.86 -12.81 -8.34
N LYS A 470 -21.66 -11.49 -8.51
CA LYS A 470 -22.73 -10.51 -8.66
C LYS A 470 -22.74 -9.95 -10.07
N THR A 471 -23.93 -9.77 -10.63
CA THR A 471 -24.09 -8.96 -11.84
C THR A 471 -24.18 -7.49 -11.41
N VAL A 472 -23.29 -6.67 -11.95
CA VAL A 472 -23.19 -5.23 -11.66
C VAL A 472 -23.56 -4.46 -12.93
N GLU A 473 -24.59 -3.64 -12.85
CA GLU A 473 -24.87 -2.64 -13.88
C GLU A 473 -24.06 -1.39 -13.58
N VAL A 474 -23.10 -1.07 -14.46
CA VAL A 474 -22.36 0.20 -14.42
C VAL A 474 -23.02 1.17 -15.37
N ARG A 475 -23.73 2.16 -14.83
CA ARG A 475 -24.45 3.19 -15.58
C ARG A 475 -23.63 4.47 -15.62
N ILE A 476 -23.45 5.02 -16.82
CA ILE A 476 -22.70 6.26 -17.05
C ILE A 476 -23.66 7.31 -17.60
N GLU A 477 -23.70 8.45 -16.94
CA GLU A 477 -24.56 9.57 -17.28
C GLU A 477 -23.76 10.71 -17.94
N HIS A 478 -24.42 11.47 -18.81
CA HIS A 478 -23.87 12.62 -19.55
C HIS A 478 -22.72 12.28 -20.52
N LEU A 479 -22.68 11.04 -21.01
CA LEU A 479 -21.80 10.70 -22.14
C LEU A 479 -22.22 11.50 -23.40
N PRO A 480 -21.24 11.99 -24.19
CA PRO A 480 -21.57 12.55 -25.50
C PRO A 480 -22.30 11.50 -26.36
N PRO A 481 -23.29 11.91 -27.19
CA PRO A 481 -24.01 10.99 -28.08
C PRO A 481 -23.09 10.50 -29.19
N THR A 482 -22.42 9.38 -28.97
CA THR A 482 -21.40 8.83 -29.85
C THR A 482 -21.22 7.32 -29.65
N PHE A 483 -20.37 6.72 -30.50
CA PHE A 483 -19.88 5.37 -30.27
C PHE A 483 -18.81 5.37 -29.20
N VAL A 484 -18.94 4.48 -28.24
CA VAL A 484 -18.02 4.32 -27.11
C VAL A 484 -17.41 2.93 -27.17
N LYS A 485 -16.08 2.86 -27.27
CA LYS A 485 -15.35 1.60 -27.20
C LYS A 485 -15.11 1.23 -25.74
N LEU A 486 -15.58 0.05 -25.32
CA LEU A 486 -15.32 -0.52 -24.01
C LEU A 486 -14.26 -1.62 -24.12
N THR A 487 -13.18 -1.48 -23.36
CA THR A 487 -12.19 -2.53 -23.12
C THR A 487 -12.25 -2.91 -21.65
N GLN A 488 -12.29 -4.22 -21.36
CA GLN A 488 -12.32 -4.75 -20.00
C GLN A 488 -11.03 -5.49 -19.67
N TYR A 489 -10.59 -5.40 -18.40
CA TYR A 489 -9.54 -6.22 -17.80
C TYR A 489 -10.10 -6.87 -16.54
N ARG A 490 -9.51 -8.00 -16.16
CA ARG A 490 -10.07 -8.79 -15.06
C ARG A 490 -8.96 -9.38 -14.17
N ILE A 491 -9.23 -9.39 -12.86
CA ILE A 491 -8.52 -10.22 -11.87
C ILE A 491 -9.56 -11.10 -11.21
N ASP A 492 -9.47 -12.40 -11.42
CA ASP A 492 -10.29 -13.43 -10.78
C ASP A 492 -9.52 -14.77 -10.79
N ASP A 493 -10.19 -15.88 -10.53
CA ASP A 493 -9.54 -17.20 -10.50
C ASP A 493 -9.03 -17.68 -11.87
N GLU A 494 -9.50 -17.07 -12.96
CA GLU A 494 -9.15 -17.47 -14.33
C GLU A 494 -8.27 -16.45 -15.05
N HIS A 495 -8.24 -15.19 -14.57
CA HIS A 495 -7.58 -14.08 -15.27
C HIS A 495 -6.59 -13.34 -14.37
N SER A 496 -5.42 -13.01 -14.92
CA SER A 496 -4.36 -12.23 -14.26
C SER A 496 -3.94 -12.83 -12.92
N ASN A 497 -3.83 -14.17 -12.84
CA ASN A 497 -3.68 -14.90 -11.59
C ASN A 497 -2.76 -16.12 -11.74
N ALA A 498 -1.46 -15.89 -11.57
CA ALA A 498 -0.45 -16.95 -11.61
C ALA A 498 -0.62 -17.97 -10.47
N TYR A 499 -1.18 -17.57 -9.32
CA TYR A 499 -1.38 -18.47 -8.19
C TYR A 499 -2.33 -19.63 -8.51
N GLU A 500 -3.45 -19.35 -9.17
CA GLU A 500 -4.40 -20.41 -9.59
C GLU A 500 -3.78 -21.34 -10.64
N VAL A 501 -2.97 -20.81 -11.56
CA VAL A 501 -2.22 -21.61 -12.53
C VAL A 501 -1.19 -22.48 -11.82
N TRP A 502 -0.44 -21.95 -10.87
CA TRP A 502 0.52 -22.69 -10.06
C TRP A 502 -0.14 -23.84 -9.28
N LYS A 503 -1.32 -23.61 -8.67
CA LYS A 503 -2.10 -24.68 -8.01
C LYS A 503 -2.51 -25.79 -8.99
N LYS A 504 -2.97 -25.42 -10.19
CA LYS A 504 -3.34 -26.38 -11.26
C LYS A 504 -2.14 -27.21 -11.75
N MET A 505 -0.91 -26.69 -11.64
CA MET A 505 0.32 -27.42 -11.92
C MET A 505 0.75 -28.39 -10.81
N GLY A 506 -0.01 -28.48 -9.70
CA GLY A 506 0.33 -29.29 -8.53
C GLY A 506 1.23 -28.59 -7.52
N SER A 507 1.25 -27.28 -7.52
CA SER A 507 1.99 -26.43 -6.56
C SER A 507 3.50 -26.71 -6.49
N PRO A 508 4.23 -26.75 -7.61
CA PRO A 508 5.63 -27.12 -7.63
C PRO A 508 6.50 -26.09 -6.92
N GLN A 509 7.37 -26.56 -6.01
CA GLN A 509 8.38 -25.70 -5.36
C GLN A 509 9.68 -25.60 -6.18
N ASN A 510 9.85 -26.43 -7.19
CA ASN A 510 10.94 -26.37 -8.17
C ASN A 510 10.33 -26.40 -9.60
N PRO A 511 9.62 -25.35 -10.02
CA PRO A 511 8.98 -25.33 -11.33
C PRO A 511 10.03 -25.36 -12.44
N THR A 512 9.72 -26.07 -13.53
CA THR A 512 10.55 -26.09 -14.73
C THR A 512 10.53 -24.72 -15.44
N ALA A 513 11.49 -24.47 -16.32
CA ALA A 513 11.54 -23.23 -17.12
C ALA A 513 10.24 -23.00 -17.94
N ALA A 514 9.60 -24.09 -18.44
CA ALA A 514 8.34 -24.03 -19.15
C ALA A 514 7.19 -23.59 -18.23
N GLN A 515 7.14 -24.15 -17.02
CA GLN A 515 6.14 -23.77 -16.00
C GLN A 515 6.34 -22.31 -15.54
N ILE A 516 7.58 -21.87 -15.31
CA ILE A 516 7.87 -20.46 -14.96
C ILE A 516 7.35 -19.53 -16.06
N LYS A 517 7.63 -19.82 -17.33
CA LYS A 517 7.14 -19.02 -18.47
C LYS A 517 5.60 -18.95 -18.52
N GLU A 518 4.92 -20.04 -18.21
CA GLU A 518 3.47 -20.05 -18.14
C GLU A 518 2.93 -19.24 -16.96
N LEU A 519 3.57 -19.35 -15.79
CA LEU A 519 3.27 -18.53 -14.61
C LEU A 519 3.48 -17.03 -14.88
N GLU A 520 4.61 -16.65 -15.47
CA GLU A 520 4.86 -15.26 -15.87
C GLU A 520 3.77 -14.73 -16.81
N LYS A 521 3.36 -15.52 -17.82
CA LYS A 521 2.27 -15.14 -18.73
C LYS A 521 0.94 -14.96 -18.01
N SER A 522 0.60 -15.88 -17.11
CA SER A 522 -0.67 -15.86 -16.37
C SER A 522 -0.74 -14.78 -15.30
N GLY A 523 0.41 -14.34 -14.78
CA GLY A 523 0.55 -13.22 -13.84
C GLY A 523 0.33 -11.84 -14.45
N GLN A 524 0.45 -11.69 -15.77
CA GLN A 524 0.24 -10.41 -16.45
C GLN A 524 -1.22 -9.99 -16.50
N LEU A 525 -1.48 -8.67 -16.55
CA LEU A 525 -2.82 -8.11 -16.66
C LEU A 525 -3.50 -8.53 -17.96
N GLN A 526 -4.62 -9.23 -17.87
CA GLN A 526 -5.34 -9.80 -18.99
C GLN A 526 -6.61 -9.03 -19.33
N LYS A 527 -6.87 -8.87 -20.64
CA LYS A 527 -8.14 -8.39 -21.14
C LYS A 527 -9.22 -9.47 -20.95
N PHE A 528 -10.40 -9.03 -20.53
CA PHE A 528 -11.59 -9.88 -20.45
C PHE A 528 -12.41 -9.75 -21.74
N GLY A 529 -12.30 -10.74 -22.61
CA GLY A 529 -12.96 -10.73 -23.92
C GLY A 529 -12.38 -9.72 -24.92
N LYS A 530 -13.07 -9.56 -26.04
CA LYS A 530 -12.74 -8.57 -27.08
C LYS A 530 -13.38 -7.22 -26.72
N PRO A 531 -12.75 -6.09 -27.12
CA PRO A 531 -13.39 -4.79 -26.98
C PRO A 531 -14.74 -4.75 -27.69
N VAL A 532 -15.73 -4.11 -27.07
CA VAL A 532 -17.09 -3.94 -27.62
C VAL A 532 -17.37 -2.47 -27.91
N THR A 533 -18.19 -2.21 -28.92
CA THR A 533 -18.68 -0.85 -29.21
C THR A 533 -20.08 -0.71 -28.61
N LEU A 534 -20.23 0.29 -27.76
CA LEU A 534 -21.50 0.71 -27.17
C LEU A 534 -22.01 1.95 -27.90
N ILE A 535 -23.31 2.18 -27.82
CA ILE A 535 -23.94 3.40 -28.35
C ILE A 535 -24.50 4.17 -27.16
N ALA A 536 -23.97 5.37 -26.94
CA ALA A 536 -24.56 6.30 -25.97
C ALA A 536 -25.87 6.87 -26.54
N LYS A 537 -27.01 6.61 -25.89
CA LYS A 537 -28.33 7.12 -26.26
C LYS A 537 -28.77 8.12 -25.20
N SER A 538 -29.16 9.34 -25.64
CA SER A 538 -29.62 10.39 -24.72
C SER A 538 -28.68 10.66 -23.54
N GLY A 539 -27.37 10.59 -23.76
CA GLY A 539 -26.37 10.80 -22.71
C GLY A 539 -26.18 9.62 -21.75
N LEU A 540 -26.80 8.47 -22.02
CA LEU A 540 -26.72 7.28 -21.18
C LEU A 540 -25.99 6.16 -21.92
N SER A 541 -25.09 5.51 -21.24
CA SER A 541 -24.48 4.24 -21.65
C SER A 541 -24.14 3.42 -20.41
N GLY A 542 -23.75 2.17 -20.59
CA GLY A 542 -23.37 1.33 -19.46
C GLY A 542 -22.85 -0.03 -19.87
N ALA A 543 -22.42 -0.78 -18.89
CA ALA A 543 -21.95 -2.14 -19.05
C ALA A 543 -22.52 -3.04 -17.96
N MET A 544 -22.88 -4.27 -18.35
CA MET A 544 -23.19 -5.35 -17.42
C MET A 544 -21.90 -6.15 -17.16
N VAL A 545 -21.51 -6.27 -15.89
CA VAL A 545 -20.29 -6.96 -15.48
C VAL A 545 -20.66 -8.01 -14.43
N THR A 546 -20.47 -9.28 -14.73
CA THR A 546 -20.56 -10.33 -13.70
C THR A 546 -19.20 -10.46 -13.03
N LEU A 547 -19.13 -10.19 -11.73
CA LEU A 547 -17.88 -10.16 -10.97
C LEU A 547 -17.96 -11.16 -9.81
N PRO A 548 -17.10 -12.18 -9.77
CA PRO A 548 -17.07 -13.11 -8.65
C PRO A 548 -16.67 -12.38 -7.36
N ARG A 549 -16.98 -12.97 -6.22
CA ARG A 549 -16.48 -12.46 -4.93
C ARG A 549 -14.96 -12.45 -4.97
N GLN A 550 -14.36 -11.40 -4.39
CA GLN A 550 -12.93 -11.08 -4.45
C GLN A 550 -12.39 -10.78 -5.87
N GLY A 551 -13.28 -10.62 -6.85
CA GLY A 551 -12.89 -10.21 -8.20
C GLY A 551 -12.70 -8.70 -8.33
N VAL A 552 -11.82 -8.30 -9.26
CA VAL A 552 -11.60 -6.91 -9.66
C VAL A 552 -11.76 -6.81 -11.17
N ALA A 553 -12.50 -5.81 -11.63
CA ALA A 553 -12.61 -5.49 -13.05
C ALA A 553 -12.16 -4.05 -13.31
N PHE A 554 -11.57 -3.83 -14.47
CA PHE A 554 -11.23 -2.50 -14.93
C PHE A 554 -11.90 -2.26 -16.28
N LEU A 555 -12.72 -1.21 -16.35
CA LEU A 555 -13.47 -0.83 -17.53
C LEU A 555 -12.87 0.47 -18.09
N LYS A 556 -12.49 0.41 -19.36
CA LYS A 556 -11.93 1.55 -20.08
C LYS A 556 -12.87 1.91 -21.22
N PHE A 557 -13.51 3.05 -21.10
CA PHE A 557 -14.40 3.64 -22.10
C PHE A 557 -13.64 4.74 -22.86
N SER A 558 -13.71 4.72 -24.19
CA SER A 558 -13.09 5.76 -25.02
C SER A 558 -14.02 6.16 -26.19
N TRP A 559 -14.10 7.46 -26.50
CA TRP A 559 -14.98 8.05 -27.54
C TRP A 559 -14.32 9.16 -28.35
#